data_89bdad439a2b426f82961c2a114e8c9d
#
_entry.id   89bdad439a2b426f82961c2a114e8c9d
#
_cell.length_a   1.000
_cell.length_b   1.000
_cell.length_c   1.000
_cell.angle_alpha   90.00
_cell.angle_beta   90.00
_cell.angle_gamma   90.00
#
_symmetry.space_group_name_H-M   'P 1'
#
loop_
_entity.id
_entity.type
_entity.pdbx_description
1 polymer ?
#
loop_
_entity_poly.entity_id
_entity_poly.type
_entity_poly.pdbx_seq_one_letter_code
_entity_poly.pdbx_strand_id
1 'polypeptide(L)'
;GESRYGDYAALSVDPVDGRLHMRYTARTRSIAWAPGAATAKAVAFLAQWLASGAALTLRLGAGLGIVANNVLHDRSAFVDDPLAPRLLYRARYLDRVGGAAWRNG
;
A
#
# COMPACT_ATOMS: atom_id res chain seq x y z
N GLY A 1 -14.34 -1.56 -21.86
CA GLY A 1 -12.94 -1.33 -21.49
C GLY A 1 -12.05 -2.54 -21.77
N GLU A 2 -10.84 -2.29 -22.13
CA GLU A 2 -9.89 -3.36 -22.33
C GLU A 2 -9.50 -3.99 -21.00
N SER A 3 -9.59 -5.32 -20.93
CA SER A 3 -9.05 -6.07 -19.82
C SER A 3 -7.55 -6.25 -20.03
N ARG A 4 -6.75 -5.77 -19.08
CA ARG A 4 -5.30 -5.97 -19.09
C ARG A 4 -4.92 -7.00 -18.05
N TYR A 5 -4.24 -8.05 -18.47
CA TYR A 5 -3.70 -9.07 -17.60
C TYR A 5 -2.17 -8.93 -17.58
N GLY A 6 -1.60 -9.05 -16.41
CA GLY A 6 -0.18 -9.06 -16.23
C GLY A 6 0.20 -9.82 -14.97
N ASP A 7 1.22 -10.63 -15.06
CA ASP A 7 1.78 -11.33 -13.92
C ASP A 7 2.86 -10.49 -13.27
N TYR A 8 2.90 -10.48 -11.95
CA TYR A 8 3.95 -9.79 -11.20
C TYR A 8 4.20 -10.47 -9.86
N ALA A 9 5.38 -10.30 -9.34
CA ALA A 9 5.71 -10.76 -8.00
C ALA A 9 5.17 -9.77 -6.93
N ALA A 10 4.56 -10.30 -5.87
CA ALA A 10 4.13 -9.47 -4.75
C ALA A 10 5.31 -8.82 -4.03
N LEU A 11 6.42 -9.55 -3.92
CA LEU A 11 7.67 -9.05 -3.36
C LEU A 11 8.76 -9.14 -4.42
N SER A 12 9.52 -8.08 -4.58
CA SER A 12 10.65 -8.02 -5.49
C SER A 12 11.74 -7.10 -4.93
N VAL A 13 12.92 -7.22 -5.47
CA VAL A 13 14.02 -6.31 -5.16
C VAL A 13 14.19 -5.35 -6.31
N ASP A 14 14.20 -4.06 -6.02
CA ASP A 14 14.44 -3.04 -7.02
C ASP A 14 15.88 -3.17 -7.54
N PRO A 15 16.08 -3.40 -8.84
CA PRO A 15 17.42 -3.58 -9.38
C PRO A 15 18.28 -2.31 -9.35
N VAL A 16 17.67 -1.14 -9.18
CA VAL A 16 18.39 0.14 -9.17
C VAL A 16 19.02 0.41 -7.82
N ASP A 17 18.26 0.21 -6.73
CA ASP A 17 18.71 0.57 -5.37
C ASP A 17 18.78 -0.60 -4.39
N GLY A 18 18.44 -1.81 -4.82
CA GLY A 18 18.46 -3.01 -3.97
C GLY A 18 17.38 -3.03 -2.89
N ARG A 19 16.44 -2.12 -2.89
CA ARG A 19 15.39 -2.05 -1.89
C ARG A 19 14.26 -3.02 -2.18
N LEU A 20 13.64 -3.50 -1.12
CA LEU A 20 12.45 -4.33 -1.22
C LEU A 20 11.28 -3.51 -1.75
N HIS A 21 10.62 -4.05 -2.76
CA HIS A 21 9.40 -3.51 -3.33
C HIS A 21 8.26 -4.49 -3.09
N MET A 22 7.13 -3.99 -2.63
CA MET A 22 5.94 -4.80 -2.41
C MET A 22 4.77 -4.26 -3.20
N ARG A 23 4.10 -5.17 -3.91
CA ARG A 23 2.86 -4.89 -4.63
C ARG A 23 1.81 -5.91 -4.19
N TYR A 24 0.95 -5.49 -3.28
CA TYR A 24 -0.04 -6.35 -2.66
C TYR A 24 -1.35 -5.61 -2.49
N THR A 25 -2.44 -6.34 -2.61
CA THR A 25 -3.76 -5.86 -2.25
C THR A 25 -4.59 -7.00 -1.68
N ALA A 26 -5.37 -6.71 -0.66
CA ALA A 26 -6.28 -7.67 -0.05
C ALA A 26 -7.57 -7.87 -0.87
N ARG A 27 -7.76 -7.13 -1.95
CA ARG A 27 -8.91 -7.30 -2.84
C ARG A 27 -8.89 -8.68 -3.48
N THR A 28 -10.05 -9.28 -3.59
CA THR A 28 -10.24 -10.56 -4.29
C THR A 28 -10.68 -10.38 -5.74
N ARG A 29 -11.16 -9.18 -6.08
CA ARG A 29 -11.63 -8.86 -7.42
C ARG A 29 -10.43 -8.51 -8.32
N SER A 30 -10.41 -9.09 -9.51
CA SER A 30 -9.40 -8.85 -10.55
C SER A 30 -7.99 -9.26 -10.17
N ILE A 31 -7.84 -10.16 -9.20
CA ILE A 31 -6.57 -10.69 -8.76
C ILE A 31 -6.70 -12.20 -8.60
N ALA A 32 -5.70 -12.91 -9.11
CA ALA A 32 -5.56 -14.34 -8.90
C ALA A 32 -4.14 -14.62 -8.41
N TRP A 33 -4.03 -15.42 -7.38
CA TRP A 33 -2.75 -15.86 -6.86
C TRP A 33 -2.23 -17.04 -7.65
N ALA A 34 -0.92 -17.12 -7.82
CA ALA A 34 -0.29 -18.28 -8.42
C ALA A 34 -0.70 -19.55 -7.66
N PRO A 35 -0.90 -20.68 -8.36
CA PRO A 35 -1.27 -21.93 -7.70
C PRO A 35 -0.11 -22.46 -6.87
N GLY A 36 -0.43 -23.26 -5.87
CA GLY A 36 0.54 -23.97 -5.05
C GLY A 36 0.39 -23.72 -3.56
N ALA A 37 0.86 -24.67 -2.77
CA ALA A 37 0.74 -24.62 -1.31
C ALA A 37 1.59 -23.51 -0.69
N ALA A 38 2.77 -23.23 -1.24
CA ALA A 38 3.64 -22.16 -0.74
C ALA A 38 3.00 -20.78 -0.90
N THR A 39 2.39 -20.52 -2.05
CA THR A 39 1.67 -19.26 -2.29
C THR A 39 0.46 -19.14 -1.36
N ALA A 40 -0.33 -20.18 -1.23
CA ALA A 40 -1.49 -20.19 -0.35
C ALA A 40 -1.10 -19.91 1.11
N LYS A 41 0.00 -20.50 1.58
CA LYS A 41 0.53 -20.29 2.93
C LYS A 41 1.00 -18.85 3.13
N ALA A 42 1.68 -18.28 2.15
CA ALA A 42 2.16 -16.89 2.22
C ALA A 42 1.00 -15.89 2.24
N VAL A 43 -0.02 -16.09 1.41
CA VAL A 43 -1.22 -15.25 1.37
C VAL A 43 -1.98 -15.34 2.69
N ALA A 44 -2.14 -16.53 3.26
CA ALA A 44 -2.77 -16.72 4.56
C ALA A 44 -1.99 -16.02 5.67
N PHE A 45 -0.68 -16.09 5.66
CA PHE A 45 0.17 -15.38 6.62
C PHE A 45 -0.03 -13.86 6.57
N LEU A 46 -0.04 -13.29 5.37
CA LEU A 46 -0.30 -11.85 5.19
C LEU A 46 -1.68 -11.45 5.71
N ALA A 47 -2.70 -12.25 5.41
CA ALA A 47 -4.05 -12.00 5.90
C ALA A 47 -4.13 -12.03 7.43
N GLN A 48 -3.49 -13.00 8.06
CA GLN A 48 -3.43 -13.09 9.52
C GLN A 48 -2.69 -11.91 10.14
N TRP A 49 -1.57 -11.52 9.55
CA TRP A 49 -0.79 -10.39 10.04
C TRP A 49 -1.59 -9.10 9.99
N LEU A 50 -2.27 -8.85 8.88
CA LEU A 50 -3.12 -7.66 8.71
C LEU A 50 -4.29 -7.64 9.72
N ALA A 51 -4.86 -8.81 10.02
CA ALA A 51 -5.95 -8.93 10.99
C ALA A 51 -5.47 -8.84 12.45
N SER A 52 -4.19 -9.01 12.72
CA SER A 52 -3.64 -9.07 14.08
C SER A 52 -3.58 -7.72 14.81
N GLY A 53 -3.77 -6.61 14.09
CA GLY A 53 -3.61 -5.28 14.66
C GLY A 53 -2.16 -4.83 14.83
N ALA A 54 -1.21 -5.57 14.26
CA ALA A 54 0.22 -5.23 14.34
C ALA A 54 0.61 -4.02 13.48
N ALA A 55 -0.21 -3.64 12.51
CA ALA A 55 0.05 -2.49 11.66
C ALA A 55 -0.08 -1.19 12.44
N LEU A 56 0.80 -0.23 12.12
CA LEU A 56 0.71 1.10 12.71
C LEU A 56 -0.58 1.80 12.25
N THR A 57 -1.32 2.32 13.19
CA THR A 57 -2.54 3.09 12.90
C THR A 57 -2.31 4.54 13.24
N LEU A 58 -2.62 5.42 12.29
CA LEU A 58 -2.51 6.86 12.44
C LEU A 58 -3.85 7.52 12.14
N ARG A 59 -4.16 8.56 12.88
CA ARG A 59 -5.28 9.44 12.60
C ARG A 59 -4.75 10.77 12.07
N LEU A 60 -5.14 11.11 10.86
CA LEU A 60 -4.77 12.38 10.25
C LEU A 60 -5.82 13.44 10.55
N GLY A 61 -5.41 14.47 11.23
CA GLY A 61 -6.23 15.68 11.38
C GLY A 61 -6.18 16.56 10.13
N ALA A 62 -6.98 17.60 10.12
CA ALA A 62 -6.98 18.57 9.03
C ALA A 62 -5.59 19.20 8.84
N GLY A 63 -5.17 19.35 7.60
CA GLY A 63 -3.86 19.90 7.26
C GLY A 63 -2.69 18.94 7.38
N LEU A 64 -2.92 17.71 7.81
CA LEU A 64 -1.88 16.68 7.90
C LEU A 64 -1.91 15.74 6.69
N GLY A 65 -0.78 15.20 6.37
CA GLY A 65 -0.64 14.25 5.27
C GLY A 65 0.41 13.19 5.54
N ILE A 66 0.46 12.21 4.67
CA ILE A 66 1.46 11.15 4.69
C ILE A 66 2.19 11.15 3.36
N VAL A 67 3.51 11.04 3.42
CA VAL A 67 4.36 10.75 2.28
C VAL A 67 4.98 9.37 2.52
N ALA A 68 4.86 8.49 1.57
CA ALA A 68 5.35 7.12 1.71
C ALA A 68 5.98 6.61 0.42
N ASN A 69 7.06 5.87 0.57
CA ASN A 69 7.73 5.14 -0.49
C ASN A 69 7.39 3.66 -0.39
N ASN A 70 6.48 3.17 -1.22
CA ASN A 70 6.15 1.75 -1.27
C ASN A 70 5.83 1.10 0.09
N VAL A 71 4.99 1.73 0.86
CA VAL A 71 4.44 1.17 2.10
C VAL A 71 3.00 0.79 1.88
N LEU A 72 2.64 -0.42 2.24
CA LEU A 72 1.23 -0.84 2.20
C LEU A 72 0.44 -0.01 3.20
N HIS A 73 -0.70 0.43 2.76
CA HIS A 73 -1.58 1.24 3.58
C HIS A 73 -3.04 0.94 3.27
N ASP A 74 -3.87 1.20 4.24
CA ASP A 74 -5.30 1.10 4.15
C ASP A 74 -5.93 2.26 4.92
N ARG A 75 -7.22 2.42 4.79
CA ARG A 75 -7.97 3.39 5.58
C ARG A 75 -9.29 2.79 6.02
N SER A 76 -9.76 3.22 7.18
CA SER A 76 -11.11 2.88 7.62
C SER A 76 -12.17 3.61 6.77
N ALA A 77 -13.33 3.00 6.68
CA ALA A 77 -14.49 3.65 6.11
C ALA A 77 -14.91 4.86 6.96
N PHE A 78 -15.51 5.84 6.33
CA PHE A 78 -16.07 7.00 7.01
C PHE A 78 -17.40 7.41 6.35
N VAL A 79 -18.21 8.13 7.11
CA VAL A 79 -19.43 8.75 6.61
C VAL A 79 -19.19 10.25 6.51
N ASP A 80 -19.42 10.83 5.33
CA ASP A 80 -19.29 12.27 5.13
C ASP A 80 -20.45 13.02 5.80
N ASP A 81 -20.09 14.07 6.50
CA ASP A 81 -21.03 15.06 6.97
C ASP A 81 -21.21 16.12 5.86
N PRO A 82 -22.43 16.33 5.33
CA PRO A 82 -22.66 17.37 4.30
C PRO A 82 -22.25 18.78 4.73
N LEU A 83 -22.24 19.04 6.05
CA LEU A 83 -21.84 20.36 6.58
C LEU A 83 -20.32 20.49 6.77
N ALA A 84 -19.61 19.36 6.82
CA ALA A 84 -18.16 19.32 6.99
C ALA A 84 -17.56 18.19 6.14
N PRO A 85 -17.61 18.30 4.82
CA PRO A 85 -17.13 17.24 3.94
C PRO A 85 -15.62 17.06 4.05
N ARG A 86 -15.18 15.83 3.95
CA ARG A 86 -13.76 15.50 3.90
C ARG A 86 -13.24 15.73 2.50
N LEU A 87 -12.07 16.35 2.43
CA LEU A 87 -11.32 16.49 1.19
C LEU A 87 -9.95 15.87 1.37
N LEU A 88 -9.63 14.89 0.54
CA LEU A 88 -8.35 14.20 0.53
C LEU A 88 -7.67 14.42 -0.82
N TYR A 89 -6.49 15.02 -0.78
CA TYR A 89 -5.62 15.10 -1.95
C TYR A 89 -4.71 13.88 -1.99
N ARG A 90 -4.58 13.29 -3.16
CA ARG A 90 -3.68 12.16 -3.41
C ARG A 90 -2.83 12.46 -4.63
N ALA A 91 -1.53 12.23 -4.50
CA ALA A 91 -0.61 12.27 -5.62
C ALA A 91 0.26 11.01 -5.62
N ARG A 92 0.58 10.54 -6.81
CA ARG A 92 1.49 9.41 -7.01
C ARG A 92 2.69 9.91 -7.78
N TYR A 93 3.87 9.51 -7.32
CA TYR A 93 5.14 9.90 -7.92
C TYR A 93 5.85 8.66 -8.46
N LEU A 94 6.55 8.83 -9.55
CA LEU A 94 7.37 7.77 -10.13
C LEU A 94 8.67 7.57 -9.35
N ASP A 95 9.23 8.66 -8.87
CA ASP A 95 10.47 8.63 -8.12
C ASP A 95 10.23 8.57 -6.61
N ARG A 96 11.17 7.98 -5.90
CA ARG A 96 11.12 7.94 -4.43
C ARG A 96 11.33 9.32 -3.86
N VAL A 97 10.61 9.60 -2.79
CA VAL A 97 10.82 10.79 -1.98
C VAL A 97 11.84 10.47 -0.90
N GLY A 98 12.71 11.41 -0.62
CA GLY A 98 13.71 11.27 0.45
C GLY A 98 15.14 11.31 -0.06
N GLY A 99 16.05 10.70 0.66
CA GLY A 99 17.48 10.75 0.41
C GLY A 99 18.14 11.92 1.14
N ALA A 100 19.28 12.39 0.62
CA ALA A 100 20.09 13.40 1.27
C ALA A 100 19.37 14.74 1.53
N ALA A 101 18.32 15.02 0.77
CA ALA A 101 17.55 16.26 0.92
C ALA A 101 16.83 16.40 2.28
N TRP A 102 16.63 15.30 2.99
CA TRP A 102 15.96 15.30 4.30
C TRP A 102 16.92 15.33 5.48
N ARG A 103 18.17 15.50 5.23
CA ARG A 103 19.13 15.76 6.30
C ARG A 103 19.02 17.20 6.72
N ASN A 104 18.09 17.47 7.60
CA ASN A 104 18.13 18.73 8.32
C ASN A 104 19.33 18.70 9.23
N GLY A 105 20.20 19.59 8.97
CA GLY A 105 21.23 19.92 9.95
C GLY A 105 20.58 20.42 11.23
#